data_5f956c49f82e03b0dd8960f6c037ce5c
#
_entry.id   5f956c49f82e03b0dd8960f6c037ce5c
#
_cell.length_a   1.000
_cell.length_b   1.000
_cell.length_c   1.000
_cell.angle_alpha   90.00
_cell.angle_beta   90.00
_cell.angle_gamma   90.00
#
_symmetry.space_group_name_H-M   'P 1'
#
loop_
_entity.id
_entity.type
_entity.pdbx_description
1 polymer ?
#
loop_
_entity_poly.entity_id
_entity_poly.type
_entity_poly.pdbx_seq_one_letter_code
_entity_poly.pdbx_strand_id
1 'polypeptide(L)'
;LQQAGHEVIGLFMINWHDTTGTLEGDCPWHDDRLFAELVARRLDIPFHTVDLSDQYRRRVVDYMFSEYAKGRTPNPDVLCNREIKFDVFLKEALKLGADFVATGHYCRKAEETAPDGRTIYKLLAGP
;
A
#
# COMPACT_ATOMS: atom_id res chain seq x y z
N LEU A 1 -0.82 16.77 2.51
CA LEU A 1 0.65 16.75 2.35
C LEU A 1 1.12 17.96 1.55
N GLN A 2 0.65 18.15 0.33
CA GLN A 2 0.99 19.30 -0.52
C GLN A 2 0.75 20.66 0.17
N GLN A 3 -0.40 20.84 0.82
CA GLN A 3 -0.70 22.04 1.63
C GLN A 3 0.24 22.22 2.84
N ALA A 4 0.86 21.16 3.29
CA ALA A 4 1.88 21.18 4.35
C ALA A 4 3.30 21.43 3.82
N GLY A 5 3.46 21.67 2.51
CA GLY A 5 4.73 22.00 1.87
C GLY A 5 5.58 20.80 1.44
N HIS A 6 5.01 19.60 1.43
CA HIS A 6 5.71 18.43 0.91
C HIS A 6 5.61 18.35 -0.61
N GLU A 7 6.69 17.97 -1.26
CA GLU A 7 6.65 17.49 -2.64
C GLU A 7 5.99 16.12 -2.66
N VAL A 8 4.96 15.94 -3.51
CA VAL A 8 4.11 14.75 -3.50
C VAL A 8 4.15 14.07 -4.86
N ILE A 9 4.32 12.77 -4.86
CA ILE A 9 4.23 11.90 -6.03
C ILE A 9 3.08 10.91 -5.81
N GLY A 10 2.18 10.79 -6.77
CA GLY A 10 1.17 9.75 -6.80
C GLY A 10 1.78 8.45 -7.32
N LEU A 11 1.64 7.36 -6.56
CA LEU A 11 2.12 6.04 -6.97
C LEU A 11 1.00 5.02 -6.85
N PHE A 12 0.56 4.47 -7.99
CA PHE A 12 -0.46 3.43 -8.06
C PHE A 12 0.19 2.05 -8.19
N MET A 13 -0.25 1.07 -7.39
CA MET A 13 0.28 -0.29 -7.47
C MET A 13 -0.75 -1.24 -8.09
N ILE A 14 -0.31 -2.04 -9.05
CA ILE A 14 -1.07 -3.14 -9.62
C ILE A 14 -0.67 -4.40 -8.86
N ASN A 15 -1.62 -5.02 -8.17
CA ASN A 15 -1.38 -6.23 -7.38
C ASN A 15 -1.89 -7.50 -8.08
N TRP A 16 -2.72 -7.36 -9.12
CA TRP A 16 -3.41 -8.49 -9.71
C TRP A 16 -3.79 -8.25 -11.18
N HIS A 17 -3.53 -9.24 -12.02
CA HIS A 17 -3.89 -9.22 -13.45
C HIS A 17 -4.92 -10.29 -13.85
N ASP A 18 -5.44 -11.05 -12.89
CA ASP A 18 -6.36 -12.13 -13.21
C ASP A 18 -7.72 -11.57 -13.62
N THR A 19 -8.11 -11.89 -14.84
CA THR A 19 -9.44 -11.59 -15.42
C THR A 19 -10.40 -12.77 -15.31
N THR A 20 -10.04 -13.82 -14.56
CA THR A 20 -10.88 -15.00 -14.35
C THR A 20 -12.16 -14.61 -13.62
N GLY A 21 -13.29 -14.71 -14.29
CA GLY A 21 -14.62 -14.35 -13.75
C GLY A 21 -15.09 -12.93 -14.07
N THR A 22 -14.35 -12.15 -14.83
CA THR A 22 -14.84 -10.90 -15.42
C THR A 22 -15.49 -11.19 -16.79
N LEU A 23 -16.67 -10.63 -17.02
CA LEU A 23 -17.46 -10.93 -18.23
C LEU A 23 -16.87 -10.37 -19.52
N GLU A 24 -15.93 -9.44 -19.48
CA GLU A 24 -15.40 -8.73 -20.67
C GLU A 24 -13.87 -8.55 -20.68
N GLY A 25 -13.12 -9.27 -19.85
CA GLY A 25 -11.65 -9.18 -19.84
C GLY A 25 -11.08 -7.87 -19.28
N ASP A 26 -11.90 -7.04 -18.66
CA ASP A 26 -11.45 -5.80 -18.02
C ASP A 26 -10.72 -6.10 -16.71
N CYS A 27 -9.49 -5.59 -16.60
CA CYS A 27 -8.74 -5.67 -15.37
C CYS A 27 -9.42 -4.80 -14.30
N PRO A 28 -9.75 -5.36 -13.09
CA PRO A 28 -10.48 -4.63 -12.05
C PRO A 28 -9.82 -3.33 -11.59
N TRP A 29 -8.50 -3.19 -11.77
CA TRP A 29 -7.74 -2.01 -11.37
C TRP A 29 -7.72 -0.88 -12.43
N HIS A 30 -8.23 -1.11 -13.64
CA HIS A 30 -8.10 -0.14 -14.73
C HIS A 30 -8.83 1.17 -14.42
N ASP A 31 -10.06 1.10 -13.96
CA ASP A 31 -10.84 2.28 -13.57
C ASP A 31 -10.26 2.97 -12.34
N ASP A 32 -9.84 2.21 -11.34
CA ASP A 32 -9.19 2.75 -10.14
C ASP A 32 -7.91 3.53 -10.49
N ARG A 33 -7.11 2.99 -11.42
CA ARG A 33 -5.92 3.67 -11.92
C ARG A 33 -6.26 4.97 -12.65
N LEU A 34 -7.30 4.94 -13.49
CA LEU A 34 -7.76 6.13 -14.21
C LEU A 34 -8.21 7.23 -13.22
N PHE A 35 -9.02 6.87 -12.23
CA PHE A 35 -9.43 7.82 -11.19
C PHE A 35 -8.25 8.37 -10.40
N ALA A 36 -7.29 7.54 -10.02
CA ALA A 36 -6.08 7.98 -9.33
C ALA A 36 -5.26 8.96 -10.19
N GLU A 37 -5.13 8.69 -11.49
CA GLU A 37 -4.45 9.59 -12.42
C GLU A 37 -5.18 10.93 -12.57
N LEU A 38 -6.53 10.93 -12.66
CA LEU A 38 -7.32 12.16 -12.72
C LEU A 38 -7.15 13.01 -11.45
N VAL A 39 -7.10 12.38 -10.28
CA VAL A 39 -6.82 13.06 -9.00
C VAL A 39 -5.41 13.66 -9.01
N ALA A 40 -4.41 12.92 -9.45
CA ALA A 40 -3.04 13.41 -9.53
C ALA A 40 -2.92 14.63 -10.48
N ARG A 41 -3.57 14.58 -11.64
CA ARG A 41 -3.64 15.70 -12.58
C ARG A 41 -4.33 16.93 -11.97
N ARG A 42 -5.42 16.73 -11.21
CA ARG A 42 -6.12 17.83 -10.53
C ARG A 42 -5.28 18.48 -9.43
N LEU A 43 -4.42 17.69 -8.78
CA LEU A 43 -3.50 18.16 -7.75
C LEU A 43 -2.17 18.69 -8.31
N ASP A 44 -1.99 18.59 -9.63
CA ASP A 44 -0.74 18.94 -10.33
C ASP A 44 0.48 18.24 -9.72
N ILE A 45 0.37 16.91 -9.51
CA ILE A 45 1.46 16.08 -9.01
C ILE A 45 1.86 14.99 -10.03
N PRO A 46 3.14 14.59 -10.08
CA PRO A 46 3.58 13.46 -10.88
C PRO A 46 2.82 12.18 -10.49
N PHE A 47 2.52 11.34 -11.47
CA PHE A 47 1.82 10.07 -11.26
C PHE A 47 2.58 8.92 -11.92
N HIS A 48 2.82 7.87 -11.17
CA HIS A 48 3.48 6.66 -11.63
C HIS A 48 2.64 5.42 -11.32
N THR A 49 2.84 4.38 -12.10
CA THR A 49 2.24 3.05 -11.86
C THR A 49 3.37 2.04 -11.70
N VAL A 50 3.24 1.17 -10.71
CA VAL A 50 4.16 0.06 -10.49
C VAL A 50 3.38 -1.26 -10.49
N ASP A 51 3.89 -2.24 -11.20
CA ASP A 51 3.33 -3.58 -11.23
C ASP A 51 4.02 -4.46 -10.18
N LEU A 52 3.28 -4.86 -9.17
CA LEU A 52 3.71 -5.72 -8.09
C LEU A 52 2.97 -7.07 -8.07
N SER A 53 2.30 -7.42 -9.16
CA SER A 53 1.44 -8.61 -9.25
C SER A 53 2.21 -9.91 -8.98
N ASP A 54 3.43 -10.04 -9.48
CA ASP A 54 4.28 -11.20 -9.22
C ASP A 54 4.68 -11.32 -7.74
N GLN A 55 5.06 -10.21 -7.12
CA GLN A 55 5.43 -10.15 -5.70
C GLN A 55 4.22 -10.43 -4.82
N TYR A 56 3.07 -9.84 -5.17
CA TYR A 56 1.81 -10.05 -4.46
C TYR A 56 1.39 -11.52 -4.51
N ARG A 57 1.45 -12.14 -5.69
CA ARG A 57 1.15 -13.56 -5.86
C ARG A 57 2.01 -14.43 -4.94
N ARG A 58 3.34 -14.26 -5.02
CA ARG A 58 4.28 -15.12 -4.27
C ARG A 58 4.20 -14.91 -2.75
N ARG A 59 4.03 -13.67 -2.29
CA ARG A 59 4.12 -13.34 -0.86
C ARG A 59 2.78 -13.32 -0.14
N VAL A 60 1.68 -13.11 -0.85
CA VAL A 60 0.35 -13.00 -0.25
C VAL A 60 -0.54 -14.16 -0.69
N VAL A 61 -0.72 -14.36 -2.01
CA VAL A 61 -1.69 -15.31 -2.53
C VAL A 61 -1.25 -16.76 -2.28
N ASP A 62 -0.01 -17.11 -2.62
CA ASP A 62 0.52 -18.48 -2.43
C ASP A 62 0.51 -18.86 -0.94
N TYR A 63 0.85 -17.92 -0.05
CA TYR A 63 0.72 -18.11 1.39
C TYR A 63 -0.73 -18.35 1.81
N MET A 64 -1.65 -17.52 1.31
CA MET A 64 -3.08 -17.64 1.62
C MET A 64 -3.61 -19.04 1.27
N PHE A 65 -3.32 -19.52 0.07
CA PHE A 65 -3.73 -20.86 -0.34
C PHE A 65 -3.06 -21.97 0.49
N SER A 66 -1.78 -21.82 0.85
CA SER A 66 -1.10 -22.77 1.70
C SER A 66 -1.72 -22.88 3.10
N GLU A 67 -2.22 -21.78 3.65
CA GLU A 67 -2.89 -21.77 4.94
C GLU A 67 -4.30 -22.36 4.86
N TYR A 68 -5.04 -22.08 3.81
CA TYR A 68 -6.34 -22.72 3.57
C TYR A 68 -6.20 -24.25 3.42
N ALA A 69 -5.18 -24.73 2.72
CA ALA A 69 -4.90 -26.16 2.60
C ALA A 69 -4.63 -26.84 3.95
N LYS A 70 -4.17 -26.08 4.97
CA LYS A 70 -3.96 -26.54 6.34
C LYS A 70 -5.17 -26.31 7.26
N GLY A 71 -6.31 -25.88 6.71
CA GLY A 71 -7.52 -25.56 7.49
C GLY A 71 -7.41 -24.30 8.34
N ARG A 72 -6.49 -23.38 8.02
CA ARG A 72 -6.32 -22.10 8.72
C ARG A 72 -6.85 -20.96 7.88
N THR A 73 -7.36 -19.90 8.53
CA THR A 73 -7.83 -18.68 7.87
C THR A 73 -6.76 -17.60 7.98
N PRO A 74 -6.00 -17.32 6.90
CA PRO A 74 -5.02 -16.24 6.90
C PRO A 74 -5.69 -14.87 6.81
N ASN A 75 -4.94 -13.82 7.18
CA ASN A 75 -5.34 -12.44 6.93
C ASN A 75 -4.48 -11.85 5.80
N PRO A 76 -4.98 -11.79 4.56
CA PRO A 76 -4.24 -11.26 3.42
C PRO A 76 -3.97 -9.75 3.53
N ASP A 77 -4.83 -8.98 4.23
CA ASP A 77 -4.63 -7.53 4.37
C ASP A 77 -3.41 -7.21 5.22
N VAL A 78 -3.23 -7.94 6.33
CA VAL A 78 -2.03 -7.80 7.17
C VAL A 78 -0.78 -8.16 6.38
N LEU A 79 -0.83 -9.23 5.59
CA LEU A 79 0.28 -9.63 4.73
C LEU A 79 0.55 -8.60 3.64
N CYS A 80 -0.48 -8.10 2.98
CA CYS A 80 -0.35 -7.05 1.97
C CYS A 80 0.34 -5.81 2.55
N ASN A 81 -0.06 -5.39 3.74
CA ASN A 81 0.60 -4.26 4.39
C ASN A 81 2.08 -4.53 4.65
N ARG A 82 2.41 -5.68 5.27
CA ARG A 82 3.79 -6.02 5.66
C ARG A 82 4.69 -6.29 4.46
N GLU A 83 4.25 -7.16 3.53
CA GLU A 83 5.08 -7.72 2.47
C GLU A 83 5.10 -6.87 1.20
N ILE A 84 4.02 -6.13 0.96
CA ILE A 84 3.86 -5.35 -0.26
C ILE A 84 3.98 -3.85 0.03
N LYS A 85 3.07 -3.25 0.80
CA LYS A 85 3.01 -1.79 0.97
C LYS A 85 4.23 -1.21 1.67
N PHE A 86 4.66 -1.83 2.76
CA PHE A 86 5.79 -1.35 3.57
C PHE A 86 7.11 -2.09 3.31
N ASP A 87 7.18 -2.92 2.27
CA ASP A 87 8.43 -3.50 1.77
C ASP A 87 8.62 -3.20 0.28
N VAL A 88 7.96 -3.94 -0.61
CA VAL A 88 8.24 -3.85 -2.06
C VAL A 88 7.85 -2.49 -2.63
N PHE A 89 6.64 -2.01 -2.31
CA PHE A 89 6.15 -0.70 -2.75
C PHE A 89 7.01 0.45 -2.19
N LEU A 90 7.41 0.36 -0.92
CA LEU A 90 8.35 1.33 -0.33
C LEU A 90 9.66 1.37 -1.13
N LYS A 91 10.22 0.22 -1.50
CA LYS A 91 11.47 0.16 -2.29
C LYS A 91 11.30 0.81 -3.67
N GLU A 92 10.16 0.61 -4.31
CA GLU A 92 9.87 1.27 -5.59
C GLU A 92 9.71 2.80 -5.42
N ALA A 93 9.04 3.24 -4.36
CA ALA A 93 8.92 4.66 -4.04
C ALA A 93 10.31 5.32 -3.81
N LEU A 94 11.19 4.65 -3.07
CA LEU A 94 12.56 5.13 -2.83
C LEU A 94 13.37 5.24 -4.13
N LYS A 95 13.18 4.35 -5.11
CA LYS A 95 13.82 4.45 -6.43
C LYS A 95 13.35 5.69 -7.22
N LEU A 96 12.13 6.16 -6.97
CA LEU A 96 11.59 7.39 -7.55
C LEU A 96 12.05 8.65 -6.79
N GLY A 97 12.89 8.51 -5.76
CA GLY A 97 13.42 9.61 -4.97
C GLY A 97 12.54 10.03 -3.78
N ALA A 98 11.53 9.24 -3.42
CA ALA A 98 10.70 9.54 -2.24
C ALA A 98 11.48 9.27 -0.94
N ASP A 99 11.34 10.14 0.05
CA ASP A 99 11.87 9.94 1.40
C ASP A 99 10.90 9.15 2.28
N PHE A 100 9.59 9.24 1.99
CA PHE A 100 8.51 8.65 2.78
C PHE A 100 7.41 8.09 1.90
N VAL A 101 6.69 7.11 2.41
CA VAL A 101 5.42 6.63 1.83
C VAL A 101 4.27 7.07 2.73
N ALA A 102 3.26 7.68 2.12
CA ALA A 102 2.00 8.03 2.79
C ALA A 102 0.89 7.11 2.29
N THR A 103 0.09 6.62 3.22
CA THR A 103 -1.07 5.75 2.93
C THR A 103 -2.32 6.28 3.61
N GLY A 104 -3.49 5.77 3.22
CA GLY A 104 -4.77 6.12 3.83
C GLY A 104 -5.10 5.34 5.12
N HIS A 105 -4.12 4.84 5.85
CA HIS A 105 -4.37 4.13 7.10
C HIS A 105 -4.88 5.08 8.19
N TYR A 106 -5.94 4.67 8.88
CA TYR A 106 -6.54 5.42 9.98
C TYR A 106 -5.84 5.09 11.29
N CYS A 107 -4.73 5.76 11.56
CA CYS A 107 -4.01 5.63 12.82
C CYS A 107 -3.46 6.97 13.29
N ARG A 108 -3.12 7.05 14.56
CA ARG A 108 -2.43 8.19 15.17
C ARG A 108 -1.17 7.71 15.88
N LYS A 109 -0.18 8.59 15.96
CA LYS A 109 1.02 8.38 16.77
C LYS A 109 0.93 9.23 18.03
N ALA A 110 1.33 8.66 19.16
CA ALA A 110 1.60 9.42 20.37
C ALA A 110 3.00 9.07 20.89
N GLU A 111 3.56 10.00 21.68
CA GLU A 111 4.84 9.83 22.32
C GLU A 111 4.68 9.97 23.83
N GLU A 112 5.39 9.15 24.59
CA GLU A 112 5.43 9.16 26.04
C GLU A 112 6.87 8.97 26.49
N THR A 113 7.26 9.65 27.55
CA THR A 113 8.61 9.47 28.12
C THR A 113 8.52 8.41 29.22
N ALA A 114 9.30 7.35 29.07
CA ALA A 114 9.45 6.32 30.10
C ALA A 114 10.20 6.87 31.34
N PRO A 115 10.09 6.24 32.51
CA PRO A 115 10.78 6.64 33.72
C PRO A 115 12.33 6.67 33.58
N ASP A 116 12.86 5.89 32.66
CA ASP A 116 14.30 5.85 32.33
C ASP A 116 14.74 6.87 31.26
N GLY A 117 13.84 7.78 30.86
CA GLY A 117 14.12 8.86 29.90
C GLY A 117 13.99 8.44 28.43
N ARG A 118 13.68 7.17 28.10
CA ARG A 118 13.46 6.73 26.72
C ARG A 118 12.13 7.22 26.18
N THR A 119 12.08 7.58 24.91
CA THR A 119 10.82 7.87 24.21
C THR A 119 10.13 6.57 23.81
N ILE A 120 8.88 6.40 24.23
CA ILE A 120 8.00 5.31 23.83
C ILE A 120 7.04 5.85 22.77
N TYR A 121 7.05 5.23 21.59
CA TYR A 121 6.09 5.54 20.53
C TYR A 121 4.88 4.62 20.64
N LYS A 122 3.69 5.21 20.68
CA LYS A 122 2.41 4.46 20.74
C LYS A 122 1.68 4.60 19.40
N LEU A 123 1.20 3.48 18.87
CA LEU A 123 0.26 3.46 17.76
C LEU A 123 -1.15 3.46 18.34
N LEU A 124 -1.94 4.47 17.99
CA LEU A 124 -3.30 4.65 18.46
C LEU A 124 -4.30 4.44 17.33
N ALA A 125 -5.53 4.05 17.67
CA ALA A 125 -6.64 4.04 16.73
C ALA A 125 -6.85 5.44 16.13
N GLY A 126 -7.41 5.50 14.93
CA GLY A 126 -7.88 6.73 14.33
C GLY A 126 -8.98 7.41 15.17
N PRO A 127 -9.34 8.64 14.84
CA PRO A 127 -10.45 9.33 15.47
C PRO A 127 -11.80 8.68 15.13
#